data_7f2495cbfb70ba18d08ba3786ca33516
#
_entry.id   7f2495cbfb70ba18d08ba3786ca33516
#
_cell.length_a   1.000
_cell.length_b   1.000
_cell.length_c   1.000
_cell.angle_alpha   90.00
_cell.angle_beta   90.00
_cell.angle_gamma   90.00
#
_symmetry.space_group_name_H-M   'P 1'
#
loop_
_entity.id
_entity.type
_entity.pdbx_description
1 polymer ?
#
loop_
_entity_poly.entity_id
_entity_poly.type
_entity_poly.pdbx_seq_one_letter_code
_entity_poly.pdbx_strand_id
1 'polypeptide(L)'
;MTQKQPSAELTTPLHTREGQGGGSAVRIDFPILSRKIYDKYPLVYLDNAATTQKPRQVVEAMTEEYYNVNANVHRGVHFLSQQATDLHEQARETVRRFLNARSTSEIVFTRGTTESINLVASCFGQACMKEGDEVLITEMEHHSNIVSWQLLQQRQGIKIRVLPITDEGTVCLDSIETYFSERTKIVSITHVSNVLGTINPVKEIIRIAHAHGVPVLVDGAQSTPHFKVDVQDLDCDFFAFSGHKIYGPTGIGVLYGKEEWLDRIPPYMGGGEMIKTVSFEHTTFNQLPYKFEAGTPDYVATTGLARALDYVSSIGFDAIEAHEKDLTAYAMQRMMEIPGMRIFGHKDINQHDAVISFLVGDIHHLDMGTLLDRLGIAVRTGHHCAEPLMHRLGIEGTCRASFALYNTREEVDALVAGIQRIQQMF
;
A
#
# COMPACT_ATOMS: atom_id res chain seq x y z
N MET A 1 -25.17 -41.75 6.69
CA MET A 1 -23.83 -41.95 6.15
C MET A 1 -23.17 -40.59 6.12
N THR A 2 -22.41 -40.31 7.16
CA THR A 2 -21.68 -39.04 7.37
C THR A 2 -20.40 -39.07 6.53
N GLN A 3 -20.38 -38.35 5.40
CA GLN A 3 -19.13 -38.11 4.67
C GLN A 3 -18.32 -37.04 5.43
N LYS A 4 -17.18 -37.45 5.95
CA LYS A 4 -16.13 -36.53 6.42
C LYS A 4 -15.68 -35.68 5.25
N GLN A 5 -15.79 -34.35 5.37
CA GLN A 5 -15.07 -33.41 4.53
C GLN A 5 -13.56 -33.61 4.71
N PRO A 6 -12.75 -33.57 3.67
CA PRO A 6 -11.32 -33.50 3.81
C PRO A 6 -10.98 -32.10 4.34
N SER A 7 -10.51 -32.03 5.58
CA SER A 7 -9.81 -30.87 6.10
C SER A 7 -8.57 -30.65 5.22
N ALA A 8 -8.49 -29.51 4.53
CA ALA A 8 -7.26 -29.07 3.91
C ALA A 8 -6.21 -28.94 5.03
N GLU A 9 -5.27 -29.85 5.04
CA GLU A 9 -4.09 -29.76 5.89
C GLU A 9 -3.35 -28.49 5.50
N LEU A 10 -3.42 -27.49 6.35
CA LEU A 10 -2.56 -26.33 6.35
C LEU A 10 -1.12 -26.82 6.38
N THR A 11 -0.38 -26.55 5.32
CA THR A 11 1.05 -26.79 5.20
C THR A 11 1.78 -26.41 6.48
N THR A 12 2.71 -27.23 6.89
CA THR A 12 3.59 -27.14 8.07
C THR A 12 4.04 -25.70 8.36
N PRO A 13 3.92 -25.20 9.59
CA PRO A 13 4.36 -23.87 9.97
C PRO A 13 5.85 -23.65 9.63
N LEU A 14 6.18 -22.48 9.14
CA LEU A 14 7.54 -22.06 8.74
C LEU A 14 8.59 -22.14 9.88
N HIS A 15 8.17 -22.29 11.12
CA HIS A 15 9.04 -22.45 12.31
C HIS A 15 9.98 -23.68 12.30
N THR A 16 9.83 -24.61 11.37
CA THR A 16 10.71 -25.79 11.28
C THR A 16 11.84 -25.65 10.25
N ARG A 17 12.00 -24.46 9.62
CA ARG A 17 13.05 -24.18 8.65
C ARG A 17 14.21 -23.38 9.25
N GLU A 18 14.62 -23.71 10.46
CA GLU A 18 15.81 -23.14 11.11
C GLU A 18 17.08 -23.52 10.32
N GLY A 19 17.80 -22.50 9.82
CA GLY A 19 19.16 -22.69 9.27
C GLY A 19 19.48 -22.03 7.92
N GLN A 20 18.51 -21.46 7.22
CA GLN A 20 18.78 -20.64 6.02
C GLN A 20 18.22 -19.22 6.25
N GLY A 21 18.99 -18.17 5.89
CA GLY A 21 18.55 -16.78 6.07
C GLY A 21 17.11 -16.57 5.62
N GLY A 22 16.31 -15.82 6.39
CA GLY A 22 14.85 -15.76 6.27
C GLY A 22 14.30 -15.58 4.86
N GLY A 23 14.92 -14.71 4.01
CA GLY A 23 14.51 -14.47 2.62
C GLY A 23 14.66 -15.68 1.70
N SER A 24 15.65 -16.55 1.93
CA SER A 24 15.86 -17.75 1.12
C SER A 24 14.77 -18.81 1.32
N ALA A 25 14.23 -18.94 2.53
CA ALA A 25 13.24 -19.96 2.85
C ALA A 25 11.86 -19.68 2.23
N VAL A 26 11.44 -18.42 2.15
CA VAL A 26 10.13 -18.02 1.59
C VAL A 26 10.16 -17.87 0.06
N ARG A 27 11.34 -17.69 -0.53
CA ARG A 27 11.51 -17.43 -1.97
C ARG A 27 10.90 -18.52 -2.87
N ILE A 28 10.88 -19.78 -2.41
CA ILE A 28 10.31 -20.93 -3.13
C ILE A 28 8.80 -20.77 -3.37
N ASP A 29 8.11 -19.98 -2.54
CA ASP A 29 6.69 -19.70 -2.68
C ASP A 29 6.38 -18.73 -3.84
N PHE A 30 7.42 -18.11 -4.41
CA PHE A 30 7.32 -17.12 -5.49
C PHE A 30 7.95 -17.65 -6.80
N PRO A 31 7.22 -18.44 -7.61
CA PRO A 31 7.79 -19.12 -8.78
C PRO A 31 8.45 -18.21 -9.81
N ILE A 32 7.94 -16.97 -9.95
CA ILE A 32 8.47 -15.98 -10.90
C ILE A 32 9.94 -15.61 -10.61
N LEU A 33 10.38 -15.69 -9.34
CA LEU A 33 11.74 -15.32 -8.94
C LEU A 33 12.81 -16.32 -9.40
N SER A 34 12.40 -17.50 -9.90
CA SER A 34 13.31 -18.47 -10.54
C SER A 34 13.53 -18.21 -12.03
N ARG A 35 12.85 -17.18 -12.58
CA ARG A 35 12.91 -16.85 -13.99
C ARG A 35 14.25 -16.27 -14.41
N LYS A 36 14.69 -16.58 -15.65
CA LYS A 36 15.82 -15.88 -16.28
C LYS A 36 15.31 -14.75 -17.17
N ILE A 37 15.99 -13.62 -17.09
CA ILE A 37 15.76 -12.44 -17.93
C ILE A 37 16.71 -12.51 -19.14
N TYR A 38 16.17 -12.29 -20.33
CA TYR A 38 16.87 -12.47 -21.61
C TYR A 38 17.52 -13.85 -21.76
N ASP A 39 16.90 -14.91 -21.18
CA ASP A 39 17.40 -16.29 -21.14
C ASP A 39 18.83 -16.43 -20.57
N LYS A 40 19.34 -15.40 -19.92
CA LYS A 40 20.74 -15.30 -19.48
C LYS A 40 20.90 -15.00 -17.98
N TYR A 41 20.27 -13.95 -17.52
CA TYR A 41 20.48 -13.43 -16.16
C TYR A 41 19.39 -13.92 -15.19
N PRO A 42 19.71 -14.32 -13.96
CA PRO A 42 18.70 -14.49 -12.93
C PRO A 42 17.90 -13.19 -12.74
N LEU A 43 16.61 -13.32 -12.47
CA LEU A 43 15.79 -12.15 -12.10
C LEU A 43 16.21 -11.64 -10.71
N VAL A 44 16.64 -10.38 -10.65
CA VAL A 44 16.82 -9.60 -9.43
C VAL A 44 15.70 -8.54 -9.40
N TYR A 45 14.63 -8.83 -8.64
CA TYR A 45 13.43 -8.00 -8.62
C TYR A 45 13.45 -7.03 -7.43
N LEU A 46 13.71 -5.76 -7.70
CA LEU A 46 13.85 -4.66 -6.72
C LEU A 46 12.87 -3.51 -7.00
N ASP A 47 11.69 -3.80 -7.58
CA ASP A 47 10.62 -2.82 -7.81
C ASP A 47 9.37 -3.11 -6.96
N ASN A 48 9.56 -3.56 -5.71
CA ASN A 48 8.49 -4.00 -4.83
C ASN A 48 7.57 -2.86 -4.37
N ALA A 49 8.08 -1.65 -4.20
CA ALA A 49 7.27 -0.47 -3.87
C ALA A 49 6.29 -0.08 -4.99
N ALA A 50 6.47 -0.58 -6.23
CA ALA A 50 5.49 -0.46 -7.30
C ALA A 50 4.45 -1.59 -7.22
N THR A 51 4.90 -2.86 -7.13
CA THR A 51 4.06 -4.04 -6.91
C THR A 51 4.94 -5.20 -6.44
N THR A 52 4.50 -5.96 -5.46
CA THR A 52 5.21 -7.17 -5.01
C THR A 52 4.89 -8.36 -5.92
N GLN A 53 5.73 -9.40 -5.91
CA GLN A 53 5.41 -10.68 -6.52
C GLN A 53 4.37 -11.44 -5.70
N LYS A 54 3.69 -12.42 -6.32
CA LYS A 54 2.58 -13.14 -5.70
C LYS A 54 3.02 -14.55 -5.30
N PRO A 55 2.79 -14.95 -4.04
CA PRO A 55 3.06 -16.31 -3.64
C PRO A 55 2.06 -17.27 -4.32
N ARG A 56 2.50 -18.51 -4.55
CA ARG A 56 1.71 -19.55 -5.19
C ARG A 56 0.32 -19.70 -4.57
N GLN A 57 0.23 -19.67 -3.24
CA GLN A 57 -1.00 -19.87 -2.49
C GLN A 57 -2.08 -18.82 -2.79
N VAL A 58 -1.68 -17.58 -3.13
CA VAL A 58 -2.62 -16.52 -3.54
C VAL A 58 -3.20 -16.82 -4.93
N VAL A 59 -2.34 -17.18 -5.87
CA VAL A 59 -2.77 -17.49 -7.25
C VAL A 59 -3.65 -18.73 -7.28
N GLU A 60 -3.28 -19.77 -6.53
CA GLU A 60 -4.04 -21.01 -6.42
C GLU A 60 -5.42 -20.77 -5.80
N ALA A 61 -5.54 -19.97 -4.73
CA ALA A 61 -6.82 -19.66 -4.12
C ALA A 61 -7.80 -18.97 -5.09
N MET A 62 -7.32 -18.01 -5.87
CA MET A 62 -8.13 -17.33 -6.88
C MET A 62 -8.54 -18.28 -8.00
N THR A 63 -7.63 -19.15 -8.43
CA THR A 63 -7.90 -20.16 -9.48
C THR A 63 -8.94 -21.17 -9.01
N GLU A 64 -8.81 -21.63 -7.77
CA GLU A 64 -9.73 -22.57 -7.14
C GLU A 64 -11.15 -22.00 -7.06
N GLU A 65 -11.29 -20.73 -6.66
CA GLU A 65 -12.58 -20.06 -6.60
C GLU A 65 -13.24 -19.95 -7.97
N TYR A 66 -12.50 -19.56 -9.01
CA TYR A 66 -13.03 -19.53 -10.38
C TYR A 66 -13.51 -20.89 -10.89
N TYR A 67 -12.79 -21.95 -10.56
CA TYR A 67 -13.14 -23.28 -11.06
C TYR A 67 -14.29 -23.95 -10.29
N ASN A 68 -14.41 -23.67 -8.98
CA ASN A 68 -15.26 -24.49 -8.13
C ASN A 68 -16.38 -23.72 -7.39
N VAL A 69 -16.27 -22.39 -7.24
CA VAL A 69 -17.20 -21.60 -6.43
C VAL A 69 -17.76 -20.38 -7.16
N ASN A 70 -17.35 -20.13 -8.40
CA ASN A 70 -17.69 -18.91 -9.14
C ASN A 70 -19.20 -18.66 -9.25
N ALA A 71 -19.70 -17.66 -8.54
CA ALA A 71 -21.08 -17.19 -8.57
C ALA A 71 -21.19 -15.76 -8.06
N ASN A 72 -22.24 -15.01 -8.45
CA ASN A 72 -22.49 -13.70 -7.89
C ASN A 72 -22.79 -13.79 -6.39
N VAL A 73 -22.28 -12.83 -5.62
CA VAL A 73 -22.41 -12.77 -4.16
C VAL A 73 -23.69 -12.08 -3.70
N HIS A 74 -24.10 -12.30 -2.45
CA HIS A 74 -25.19 -11.70 -1.67
C HIS A 74 -26.62 -11.98 -2.14
N ARG A 75 -26.93 -11.97 -3.46
CA ARG A 75 -28.32 -12.02 -3.97
C ARG A 75 -28.77 -13.37 -4.51
N GLY A 76 -27.85 -14.30 -4.73
CA GLY A 76 -28.23 -15.61 -5.21
C GLY A 76 -28.75 -16.50 -4.10
N VAL A 77 -29.84 -17.24 -4.39
CA VAL A 77 -30.47 -18.18 -3.45
C VAL A 77 -29.98 -19.63 -3.63
N HIS A 78 -28.95 -19.83 -4.46
CA HIS A 78 -28.40 -21.15 -4.76
C HIS A 78 -27.05 -21.39 -4.06
N PHE A 79 -26.68 -22.65 -3.92
CA PHE A 79 -25.52 -23.10 -3.15
C PHE A 79 -24.20 -22.38 -3.50
N LEU A 80 -23.86 -22.24 -4.79
CA LEU A 80 -22.63 -21.58 -5.21
C LEU A 80 -22.60 -20.10 -4.81
N SER A 81 -23.74 -19.39 -4.93
CA SER A 81 -23.81 -17.98 -4.50
C SER A 81 -23.62 -17.84 -3.00
N GLN A 82 -24.14 -18.77 -2.21
CA GLN A 82 -23.91 -18.76 -0.76
C GLN A 82 -22.43 -19.00 -0.45
N GLN A 83 -21.78 -19.97 -1.09
CA GLN A 83 -20.35 -20.22 -0.90
C GLN A 83 -19.47 -19.03 -1.30
N ALA A 84 -19.74 -18.40 -2.46
CA ALA A 84 -19.02 -17.22 -2.90
C ALA A 84 -19.21 -16.03 -1.93
N THR A 85 -20.44 -15.84 -1.42
CA THR A 85 -20.74 -14.85 -0.39
C THR A 85 -19.95 -15.11 0.89
N ASP A 86 -19.93 -16.34 1.36
CA ASP A 86 -19.21 -16.74 2.58
C ASP A 86 -17.69 -16.47 2.43
N LEU A 87 -17.09 -16.78 1.28
CA LEU A 87 -15.68 -16.47 1.00
C LEU A 87 -15.40 -14.97 0.99
N HIS A 88 -16.26 -14.20 0.33
CA HIS A 88 -16.13 -12.74 0.25
C HIS A 88 -16.21 -12.08 1.64
N GLU A 89 -17.18 -12.48 2.46
CA GLU A 89 -17.34 -11.94 3.82
C GLU A 89 -16.26 -12.46 4.80
N GLN A 90 -15.76 -13.68 4.62
CA GLN A 90 -14.58 -14.17 5.34
C GLN A 90 -13.33 -13.36 4.98
N ALA A 91 -13.18 -12.95 3.71
CA ALA A 91 -12.10 -12.07 3.30
C ALA A 91 -12.18 -10.71 4.01
N ARG A 92 -13.40 -10.14 4.15
CA ARG A 92 -13.62 -8.90 4.92
C ARG A 92 -13.25 -9.06 6.40
N GLU A 93 -13.62 -10.17 7.00
CA GLU A 93 -13.24 -10.49 8.39
C GLU A 93 -11.72 -10.67 8.54
N THR A 94 -11.04 -11.25 7.54
CA THR A 94 -9.57 -11.35 7.53
C THR A 94 -8.94 -9.96 7.50
N VAL A 95 -9.44 -9.05 6.65
CA VAL A 95 -8.97 -7.65 6.62
C VAL A 95 -9.23 -6.94 7.95
N ARG A 96 -10.43 -7.12 8.54
CA ARG A 96 -10.77 -6.55 9.85
C ARG A 96 -9.76 -6.95 10.93
N ARG A 97 -9.47 -8.25 11.01
CA ARG A 97 -8.48 -8.78 11.98
C ARG A 97 -7.06 -8.28 11.68
N PHE A 98 -6.70 -8.23 10.42
CA PHE A 98 -5.38 -7.79 9.97
C PHE A 98 -5.07 -6.35 10.39
N LEU A 99 -6.04 -5.44 10.22
CA LEU A 99 -5.93 -4.03 10.61
C LEU A 99 -6.27 -3.78 12.09
N ASN A 100 -6.75 -4.79 12.82
CA ASN A 100 -7.35 -4.65 14.15
C ASN A 100 -8.53 -3.65 14.17
N ALA A 101 -9.35 -3.60 13.10
CA ALA A 101 -10.57 -2.80 13.07
C ALA A 101 -11.64 -3.36 14.02
N ARG A 102 -12.52 -2.50 14.53
CA ARG A 102 -13.56 -2.89 15.53
C ARG A 102 -14.64 -3.77 14.90
N SER A 103 -15.02 -3.44 13.66
CA SER A 103 -16.13 -4.08 12.94
C SER A 103 -15.80 -4.26 11.47
N THR A 104 -16.43 -5.25 10.84
CA THR A 104 -16.44 -5.40 9.38
C THR A 104 -17.17 -4.25 8.69
N SER A 105 -18.04 -3.51 9.38
CA SER A 105 -18.68 -2.28 8.89
C SER A 105 -17.66 -1.17 8.56
N GLU A 106 -16.46 -1.22 9.15
CA GLU A 106 -15.37 -0.27 8.93
C GLU A 106 -14.48 -0.62 7.74
N ILE A 107 -14.73 -1.78 7.07
CA ILE A 107 -13.91 -2.28 5.96
C ILE A 107 -14.68 -2.18 4.65
N VAL A 108 -14.22 -1.30 3.77
CA VAL A 108 -14.77 -1.10 2.42
C VAL A 108 -13.78 -1.62 1.39
N PHE A 109 -14.20 -2.53 0.52
CA PHE A 109 -13.40 -2.97 -0.60
C PHE A 109 -13.43 -1.94 -1.74
N THR A 110 -12.25 -1.64 -2.27
CA THR A 110 -12.04 -0.71 -3.38
C THR A 110 -11.10 -1.35 -4.40
N ARG A 111 -10.80 -0.66 -5.49
CA ARG A 111 -9.82 -1.15 -6.49
C ARG A 111 -8.37 -0.88 -6.10
N GLY A 112 -8.13 -0.17 -4.99
CA GLY A 112 -6.80 0.17 -4.49
C GLY A 112 -6.78 1.49 -3.73
N THR A 113 -5.63 1.86 -3.17
CA THR A 113 -5.42 3.10 -2.40
C THR A 113 -5.89 4.34 -3.14
N THR A 114 -5.67 4.43 -4.45
CA THR A 114 -6.10 5.58 -5.25
C THR A 114 -7.62 5.76 -5.20
N GLU A 115 -8.40 4.69 -5.36
CA GLU A 115 -9.86 4.78 -5.24
C GLU A 115 -10.28 5.09 -3.82
N SER A 116 -9.66 4.49 -2.81
CA SER A 116 -9.94 4.75 -1.39
C SER A 116 -9.76 6.23 -1.04
N ILE A 117 -8.66 6.84 -1.47
CA ILE A 117 -8.41 8.28 -1.23
C ILE A 117 -9.41 9.15 -2.00
N ASN A 118 -9.73 8.82 -3.27
CA ASN A 118 -10.75 9.54 -4.04
C ASN A 118 -12.14 9.42 -3.42
N LEU A 119 -12.51 8.26 -2.87
CA LEU A 119 -13.77 8.06 -2.15
C LEU A 119 -13.84 9.01 -0.95
N VAL A 120 -12.80 9.00 -0.09
CA VAL A 120 -12.76 9.91 1.06
C VAL A 120 -12.79 11.37 0.61
N ALA A 121 -11.93 11.77 -0.33
CA ALA A 121 -11.88 13.15 -0.81
C ALA A 121 -13.22 13.62 -1.36
N SER A 122 -13.91 12.80 -2.16
CA SER A 122 -15.20 13.13 -2.76
C SER A 122 -16.31 13.17 -1.71
N CYS A 123 -16.46 12.10 -0.91
CA CYS A 123 -17.61 11.96 0.00
C CYS A 123 -17.46 12.83 1.25
N PHE A 124 -16.26 12.89 1.83
CA PHE A 124 -15.95 13.78 2.94
C PHE A 124 -16.04 15.24 2.51
N GLY A 125 -15.49 15.57 1.35
CA GLY A 125 -15.58 16.90 0.77
C GLY A 125 -17.02 17.37 0.63
N GLN A 126 -17.89 16.52 0.06
CA GLN A 126 -19.30 16.85 -0.12
C GLN A 126 -20.05 17.06 1.21
N ALA A 127 -19.75 16.24 2.23
CA ALA A 127 -20.49 16.26 3.49
C ALA A 127 -19.94 17.27 4.52
N CYS A 128 -18.64 17.52 4.52
CA CYS A 128 -17.92 18.13 5.63
C CYS A 128 -17.13 19.40 5.24
N MET A 129 -16.99 19.73 3.95
CA MET A 129 -16.19 20.87 3.50
C MET A 129 -17.02 21.83 2.64
N LYS A 130 -16.61 23.09 2.64
CA LYS A 130 -17.15 24.16 1.80
C LYS A 130 -16.01 24.99 1.21
N GLU A 131 -16.35 25.92 0.31
CA GLU A 131 -15.36 26.86 -0.26
C GLU A 131 -14.48 27.52 0.78
N GLY A 132 -13.17 27.49 0.54
CA GLY A 132 -12.14 28.03 1.41
C GLY A 132 -11.76 27.16 2.61
N ASP A 133 -12.41 26.01 2.84
CA ASP A 133 -11.94 25.02 3.82
C ASP A 133 -10.66 24.33 3.32
N GLU A 134 -9.89 23.76 4.22
CA GLU A 134 -8.53 23.31 3.96
C GLU A 134 -8.35 21.81 4.21
N VAL A 135 -7.62 21.15 3.31
CA VAL A 135 -6.98 19.86 3.57
C VAL A 135 -5.49 20.06 3.78
N LEU A 136 -4.92 19.44 4.81
CA LEU A 136 -3.49 19.44 5.08
C LEU A 136 -2.87 18.14 4.56
N ILE A 137 -1.85 18.27 3.69
CA ILE A 137 -1.05 17.17 3.13
C ILE A 137 0.44 17.47 3.36
N THR A 138 1.35 16.53 3.04
CA THR A 138 2.79 16.76 3.10
C THR A 138 3.42 16.98 1.71
N GLU A 139 4.66 17.50 1.66
CA GLU A 139 5.43 17.63 0.41
C GLU A 139 5.83 16.28 -0.21
N MET A 140 5.72 15.15 0.52
CA MET A 140 6.14 13.83 0.05
C MET A 140 5.00 12.93 -0.44
N GLU A 141 3.79 13.47 -0.59
CA GLU A 141 2.62 12.65 -0.95
C GLU A 141 2.73 12.04 -2.35
N HIS A 142 2.22 10.82 -2.48
CA HIS A 142 1.96 10.21 -3.78
C HIS A 142 0.89 11.00 -4.53
N HIS A 143 0.94 11.03 -5.87
CA HIS A 143 -0.01 11.75 -6.72
C HIS A 143 -1.48 11.45 -6.38
N SER A 144 -1.82 10.22 -5.97
CA SER A 144 -3.19 9.87 -5.55
C SER A 144 -3.68 10.69 -4.35
N ASN A 145 -2.76 11.08 -3.46
CA ASN A 145 -3.08 11.90 -2.28
C ASN A 145 -2.90 13.41 -2.52
N ILE A 146 -2.59 13.82 -3.73
CA ILE A 146 -2.57 15.23 -4.16
C ILE A 146 -3.73 15.48 -5.13
N VAL A 147 -3.80 14.72 -6.21
CA VAL A 147 -4.72 14.97 -7.33
C VAL A 147 -6.18 14.78 -6.92
N SER A 148 -6.50 13.82 -6.03
CA SER A 148 -7.84 13.64 -5.51
C SER A 148 -8.37 14.93 -4.82
N TRP A 149 -7.52 15.60 -4.04
CA TRP A 149 -7.85 16.87 -3.39
C TRP A 149 -7.86 18.05 -4.37
N GLN A 150 -7.00 18.05 -5.40
CA GLN A 150 -7.07 19.04 -6.48
C GLN A 150 -8.37 18.95 -7.28
N LEU A 151 -8.89 17.74 -7.52
CA LEU A 151 -10.20 17.56 -8.13
C LEU A 151 -11.33 18.13 -7.26
N LEU A 152 -11.25 17.96 -5.94
CA LEU A 152 -12.19 18.58 -5.00
C LEU A 152 -12.03 20.10 -4.97
N GLN A 153 -10.78 20.61 -4.98
CA GLN A 153 -10.49 22.05 -5.08
C GLN A 153 -11.15 22.67 -6.32
N GLN A 154 -11.05 22.03 -7.47
CA GLN A 154 -11.68 22.51 -8.71
C GLN A 154 -13.22 22.52 -8.65
N ARG A 155 -13.81 21.56 -7.95
CA ARG A 155 -15.28 21.41 -7.86
C ARG A 155 -15.90 22.30 -6.79
N GLN A 156 -15.20 22.49 -5.68
CA GLN A 156 -15.79 23.03 -4.44
C GLN A 156 -15.01 24.21 -3.85
N GLY A 157 -13.87 24.61 -4.44
CA GLY A 157 -13.09 25.78 -4.01
C GLY A 157 -12.38 25.59 -2.66
N ILE A 158 -12.12 24.37 -2.23
CA ILE A 158 -11.27 24.09 -1.07
C ILE A 158 -9.83 24.51 -1.34
N LYS A 159 -8.99 24.54 -0.28
CA LYS A 159 -7.57 24.84 -0.38
C LYS A 159 -6.75 23.63 0.07
N ILE A 160 -5.62 23.41 -0.59
CA ILE A 160 -4.62 22.45 -0.18
C ILE A 160 -3.52 23.22 0.55
N ARG A 161 -3.30 22.87 1.82
CA ARG A 161 -2.13 23.31 2.60
C ARG A 161 -1.09 22.23 2.62
N VAL A 162 0.17 22.60 2.42
CA VAL A 162 1.27 21.62 2.32
C VAL A 162 2.20 21.80 3.51
N LEU A 163 2.34 20.76 4.31
CA LEU A 163 3.27 20.68 5.43
C LEU A 163 4.67 20.36 4.86
N PRO A 164 5.68 21.22 5.15
CA PRO A 164 7.01 21.02 4.60
C PRO A 164 7.75 19.85 5.24
N ILE A 165 8.74 19.36 4.50
CA ILE A 165 9.71 18.39 4.99
C ILE A 165 11.10 19.02 5.11
N THR A 166 11.94 18.43 5.96
CA THR A 166 13.37 18.77 6.07
C THR A 166 14.14 18.29 4.83
N ASP A 167 15.38 18.71 4.68
CA ASP A 167 16.26 18.20 3.60
C ASP A 167 16.59 16.71 3.75
N GLU A 168 16.41 16.14 4.95
CA GLU A 168 16.52 14.71 5.21
C GLU A 168 15.22 13.94 4.89
N GLY A 169 14.17 14.64 4.47
CA GLY A 169 12.89 14.05 4.09
C GLY A 169 11.99 13.65 5.26
N THR A 170 12.09 14.36 6.40
CA THR A 170 11.22 14.19 7.57
C THR A 170 10.19 15.30 7.65
N VAL A 171 8.97 15.00 8.11
CA VAL A 171 7.93 16.00 8.34
C VAL A 171 8.36 16.98 9.45
N CYS A 172 8.20 18.29 9.21
CA CYS A 172 8.55 19.34 10.17
C CYS A 172 7.50 19.45 11.31
N LEU A 173 7.57 18.56 12.31
CA LEU A 173 6.61 18.53 13.42
C LEU A 173 6.64 19.78 14.30
N ASP A 174 7.80 20.42 14.50
CA ASP A 174 7.93 21.60 15.37
C ASP A 174 7.05 22.77 14.91
N SER A 175 6.74 22.82 13.62
CA SER A 175 5.89 23.87 13.03
C SER A 175 4.47 23.43 12.73
N ILE A 176 4.11 22.17 12.95
CA ILE A 176 2.84 21.59 12.50
C ILE A 176 1.62 22.33 13.03
N GLU A 177 1.66 22.81 14.28
CA GLU A 177 0.57 23.57 14.92
C GLU A 177 0.19 24.84 14.12
N THR A 178 1.16 25.47 13.43
CA THR A 178 0.93 26.67 12.62
C THR A 178 0.17 26.39 11.32
N TYR A 179 0.06 25.12 10.94
CA TYR A 179 -0.67 24.68 9.75
C TYR A 179 -2.14 24.39 10.03
N PHE A 180 -2.55 24.32 11.30
CA PHE A 180 -3.97 24.18 11.65
C PHE A 180 -4.65 25.54 11.74
N SER A 181 -5.88 25.62 11.25
CA SER A 181 -6.77 26.77 11.35
C SER A 181 -8.22 26.27 11.53
N GLU A 182 -9.16 27.15 11.83
CA GLU A 182 -10.60 26.83 11.88
C GLU A 182 -11.13 26.27 10.55
N ARG A 183 -10.38 26.49 9.46
CA ARG A 183 -10.70 26.00 8.13
C ARG A 183 -10.12 24.64 7.82
N THR A 184 -9.16 24.15 8.56
CA THR A 184 -8.59 22.81 8.38
C THR A 184 -9.66 21.77 8.75
N LYS A 185 -10.03 20.91 7.80
CA LYS A 185 -11.11 19.94 7.97
C LYS A 185 -10.66 18.49 7.94
N ILE A 186 -9.52 18.21 7.34
CA ILE A 186 -8.93 16.89 7.27
C ILE A 186 -7.42 16.98 7.03
N VAL A 187 -6.68 16.06 7.64
CA VAL A 187 -5.28 15.76 7.30
C VAL A 187 -5.24 14.52 6.45
N SER A 188 -4.47 14.52 5.36
CA SER A 188 -4.31 13.35 4.48
C SER A 188 -2.83 13.12 4.21
N ILE A 189 -2.25 12.07 4.80
CA ILE A 189 -0.79 11.87 4.84
C ILE A 189 -0.38 10.45 4.54
N THR A 190 0.78 10.30 3.88
CA THR A 190 1.42 9.00 3.69
C THR A 190 2.08 8.52 4.98
N HIS A 191 1.92 7.23 5.29
CA HIS A 191 2.59 6.60 6.43
C HIS A 191 4.08 6.36 6.15
N VAL A 192 4.38 5.86 4.94
CA VAL A 192 5.75 5.65 4.45
C VAL A 192 5.88 6.24 3.06
N SER A 193 6.90 7.06 2.85
CA SER A 193 7.18 7.64 1.54
C SER A 193 7.62 6.57 0.54
N ASN A 194 6.90 6.47 -0.58
CA ASN A 194 7.25 5.57 -1.67
C ASN A 194 8.52 5.97 -2.44
N VAL A 195 9.08 7.14 -2.14
CA VAL A 195 10.33 7.66 -2.74
C VAL A 195 11.46 7.62 -1.72
N LEU A 196 11.24 8.22 -0.56
CA LEU A 196 12.28 8.44 0.44
C LEU A 196 12.46 7.27 1.40
N GLY A 197 11.52 6.32 1.43
CA GLY A 197 11.48 5.29 2.46
C GLY A 197 11.22 5.84 3.87
N THR A 198 11.09 7.14 4.04
CA THR A 198 10.85 7.77 5.34
C THR A 198 9.56 7.27 5.97
N ILE A 199 9.66 6.79 7.20
CA ILE A 199 8.51 6.41 8.04
C ILE A 199 8.05 7.65 8.78
N ASN A 200 6.85 8.15 8.44
CA ASN A 200 6.29 9.34 9.08
C ASN A 200 5.72 9.02 10.47
N PRO A 201 5.84 9.93 11.44
CA PRO A 201 5.30 9.77 12.79
C PRO A 201 3.79 10.03 12.81
N VAL A 202 3.03 9.21 12.05
CA VAL A 202 1.59 9.44 11.83
C VAL A 202 0.78 9.42 13.12
N LYS A 203 1.16 8.62 14.11
CA LYS A 203 0.49 8.57 15.42
C LYS A 203 0.55 9.92 16.14
N GLU A 204 1.70 10.59 16.09
CA GLU A 204 1.85 11.93 16.68
C GLU A 204 1.09 12.98 15.87
N ILE A 205 1.12 12.90 14.54
CA ILE A 205 0.34 13.81 13.67
C ILE A 205 -1.16 13.63 13.91
N ILE A 206 -1.65 12.40 14.06
CA ILE A 206 -3.05 12.11 14.40
C ILE A 206 -3.41 12.74 15.75
N ARG A 207 -2.57 12.55 16.77
CA ARG A 207 -2.79 13.13 18.10
C ARG A 207 -2.93 14.65 18.04
N ILE A 208 -2.06 15.33 17.28
CA ILE A 208 -2.11 16.78 17.08
C ILE A 208 -3.39 17.17 16.32
N ALA A 209 -3.69 16.51 15.20
CA ALA A 209 -4.89 16.79 14.41
C ALA A 209 -6.18 16.63 15.23
N HIS A 210 -6.29 15.57 16.03
CA HIS A 210 -7.43 15.34 16.91
C HIS A 210 -7.55 16.41 18.02
N ALA A 211 -6.44 16.95 18.53
CA ALA A 211 -6.49 18.08 19.47
C ALA A 211 -7.14 19.34 18.85
N HIS A 212 -7.08 19.47 17.52
CA HIS A 212 -7.79 20.50 16.75
C HIS A 212 -9.19 20.05 16.25
N GLY A 213 -9.65 18.85 16.59
CA GLY A 213 -10.92 18.28 16.11
C GLY A 213 -10.91 17.91 14.62
N VAL A 214 -9.74 17.64 14.04
CA VAL A 214 -9.52 17.35 12.63
C VAL A 214 -9.25 15.87 12.41
N PRO A 215 -10.06 15.16 11.60
CA PRO A 215 -9.83 13.76 11.27
C PRO A 215 -8.63 13.57 10.34
N VAL A 216 -8.08 12.32 10.34
CA VAL A 216 -6.88 11.98 9.58
C VAL A 216 -7.12 10.76 8.68
N LEU A 217 -6.81 10.93 7.39
CA LEU A 217 -6.66 9.85 6.42
C LEU A 217 -5.17 9.49 6.29
N VAL A 218 -4.84 8.24 6.50
CA VAL A 218 -3.49 7.69 6.34
C VAL A 218 -3.41 6.87 5.05
N ASP A 219 -2.52 7.28 4.13
CA ASP A 219 -2.12 6.44 3.00
C ASP A 219 -1.11 5.38 3.49
N GLY A 220 -1.59 4.16 3.68
CA GLY A 220 -0.83 3.01 4.16
C GLY A 220 -0.28 2.12 3.04
N ALA A 221 -0.26 2.59 1.79
CA ALA A 221 0.11 1.77 0.64
C ALA A 221 1.53 1.19 0.73
N GLN A 222 2.45 1.88 1.38
CA GLN A 222 3.82 1.41 1.58
C GLN A 222 4.05 0.81 2.98
N SER A 223 3.30 1.21 4.01
CA SER A 223 3.50 0.65 5.35
C SER A 223 2.94 -0.77 5.52
N THR A 224 1.79 -1.03 4.89
CA THR A 224 1.04 -2.29 5.07
C THR A 224 1.84 -3.55 4.72
N PRO A 225 2.74 -3.60 3.70
CA PRO A 225 3.52 -4.80 3.41
C PRO A 225 4.72 -5.02 4.35
N HIS A 226 5.18 -4.00 5.07
CA HIS A 226 6.49 -4.00 5.74
C HIS A 226 6.40 -4.17 7.27
N PHE A 227 5.37 -3.61 7.91
CA PHE A 227 5.18 -3.74 9.35
C PHE A 227 3.70 -3.80 9.74
N LYS A 228 3.46 -4.25 10.98
CA LYS A 228 2.11 -4.39 11.49
C LYS A 228 1.42 -3.02 11.63
N VAL A 229 0.27 -2.90 11.01
CA VAL A 229 -0.63 -1.75 11.17
C VAL A 229 -1.77 -2.11 12.13
N ASP A 230 -1.98 -1.27 13.13
CA ASP A 230 -3.10 -1.35 14.08
C ASP A 230 -3.85 -0.02 14.04
N VAL A 231 -5.02 0.00 13.39
CA VAL A 231 -5.78 1.24 13.19
C VAL A 231 -6.39 1.78 14.49
N GLN A 232 -6.61 0.92 15.50
CA GLN A 232 -7.07 1.35 16.80
C GLN A 232 -5.94 1.99 17.63
N ASP A 233 -4.72 1.46 17.55
CA ASP A 233 -3.55 2.04 18.20
C ASP A 233 -3.10 3.35 17.56
N LEU A 234 -3.19 3.43 16.21
CA LEU A 234 -2.95 4.67 15.47
C LEU A 234 -4.04 5.71 15.74
N ASP A 235 -5.27 5.27 16.01
CA ASP A 235 -6.48 6.09 16.14
C ASP A 235 -6.79 6.91 14.87
N CYS A 236 -6.37 6.46 13.68
CA CYS A 236 -6.68 7.12 12.42
C CYS A 236 -8.17 7.01 12.09
N ASP A 237 -8.72 8.02 11.41
CA ASP A 237 -10.13 8.05 11.03
C ASP A 237 -10.40 7.30 9.73
N PHE A 238 -9.39 7.32 8.83
CA PHE A 238 -9.37 6.54 7.60
C PHE A 238 -7.97 5.98 7.37
N PHE A 239 -7.89 4.78 6.79
CA PHE A 239 -6.66 4.14 6.37
C PHE A 239 -6.85 3.44 5.04
N ALA A 240 -5.92 3.61 4.09
CA ALA A 240 -6.05 3.06 2.75
C ALA A 240 -4.83 2.25 2.33
N PHE A 241 -5.04 1.07 1.73
CA PHE A 241 -3.95 0.30 1.14
C PHE A 241 -4.38 -0.47 -0.11
N SER A 242 -3.39 -0.98 -0.87
CA SER A 242 -3.59 -1.74 -2.11
C SER A 242 -3.11 -3.18 -1.97
N GLY A 243 -3.92 -4.13 -2.39
CA GLY A 243 -3.60 -5.56 -2.33
C GLY A 243 -2.34 -5.93 -3.10
N HIS A 244 -2.12 -5.34 -4.27
CA HIS A 244 -0.97 -5.67 -5.12
C HIS A 244 0.40 -5.31 -4.53
N LYS A 245 0.47 -4.52 -3.47
CA LYS A 245 1.70 -4.17 -2.77
C LYS A 245 1.98 -5.11 -1.59
N ILE A 246 0.95 -5.74 -1.04
CA ILE A 246 1.07 -6.72 0.04
C ILE A 246 0.83 -8.15 -0.47
N TYR A 247 1.54 -8.53 -1.52
CA TYR A 247 1.55 -9.88 -2.12
C TYR A 247 0.20 -10.38 -2.66
N GLY A 248 -0.86 -9.56 -2.58
CA GLY A 248 -2.20 -9.82 -3.08
C GLY A 248 -2.37 -9.46 -4.57
N PRO A 249 -3.56 -9.71 -5.16
CA PRO A 249 -3.83 -9.40 -6.56
C PRO A 249 -3.89 -7.89 -6.84
N THR A 250 -3.81 -7.55 -8.13
CA THR A 250 -4.15 -6.21 -8.63
C THR A 250 -5.66 -6.02 -8.63
N GLY A 251 -6.12 -4.76 -8.69
CA GLY A 251 -7.55 -4.45 -8.82
C GLY A 251 -8.34 -4.53 -7.51
N ILE A 252 -7.70 -4.82 -6.40
CA ILE A 252 -8.29 -4.83 -5.06
C ILE A 252 -7.48 -3.96 -4.09
N GLY A 253 -8.17 -3.28 -3.21
CA GLY A 253 -7.64 -2.53 -2.08
C GLY A 253 -8.69 -2.38 -1.01
N VAL A 254 -8.33 -1.68 0.04
CA VAL A 254 -9.15 -1.49 1.21
C VAL A 254 -9.15 -0.03 1.62
N LEU A 255 -10.32 0.47 1.96
CA LEU A 255 -10.51 1.63 2.82
C LEU A 255 -11.02 1.14 4.17
N TYR A 256 -10.24 1.35 5.22
CA TYR A 256 -10.76 1.39 6.58
C TYR A 256 -11.28 2.79 6.87
N GLY A 257 -12.43 2.88 7.52
CA GLY A 257 -12.95 4.14 8.05
C GLY A 257 -13.69 3.90 9.35
N LYS A 258 -13.48 4.75 10.36
CA LYS A 258 -14.30 4.69 11.59
C LYS A 258 -15.78 4.73 11.21
N GLU A 259 -16.59 3.88 11.81
CA GLU A 259 -18.01 3.69 11.48
C GLU A 259 -18.78 5.03 11.49
N GLU A 260 -18.50 5.90 12.49
CA GLU A 260 -19.09 7.24 12.60
C GLU A 260 -18.82 8.15 11.39
N TRP A 261 -17.65 8.06 10.78
CA TRP A 261 -17.32 8.82 9.58
C TRP A 261 -17.96 8.20 8.35
N LEU A 262 -17.90 6.88 8.19
CA LEU A 262 -18.53 6.17 7.07
C LEU A 262 -20.05 6.34 7.06
N ASP A 263 -20.69 6.35 8.23
CA ASP A 263 -22.13 6.60 8.33
C ASP A 263 -22.50 8.03 7.92
N ARG A 264 -21.68 9.00 8.32
CA ARG A 264 -21.91 10.43 8.08
C ARG A 264 -21.74 10.85 6.61
N ILE A 265 -20.76 10.30 5.88
CA ILE A 265 -20.46 10.71 4.51
C ILE A 265 -21.39 10.00 3.51
N PRO A 266 -21.77 10.64 2.37
CA PRO A 266 -22.64 10.04 1.36
C PRO A 266 -21.93 8.89 0.62
N PRO A 267 -22.67 8.04 -0.12
CA PRO A 267 -22.05 7.02 -0.98
C PRO A 267 -21.21 7.64 -2.09
N TYR A 268 -20.19 6.90 -2.54
CA TYR A 268 -19.26 7.33 -3.59
C TYR A 268 -19.80 7.08 -5.00
N MET A 269 -20.36 5.90 -5.23
CA MET A 269 -20.94 5.48 -6.50
C MET A 269 -22.35 4.98 -6.30
N GLY A 270 -23.20 5.15 -7.31
CA GLY A 270 -24.56 4.61 -7.33
C GLY A 270 -24.67 3.34 -8.19
N GLY A 271 -25.43 2.36 -7.72
CA GLY A 271 -25.65 1.11 -8.46
C GLY A 271 -26.44 0.08 -7.66
N GLY A 272 -26.38 -1.17 -8.07
CA GLY A 272 -26.87 -2.29 -7.28
C GLY A 272 -26.03 -2.50 -6.02
N GLU A 273 -26.43 -3.37 -5.13
CA GLU A 273 -25.85 -3.71 -3.84
C GLU A 273 -25.87 -2.57 -2.79
N MET A 274 -25.47 -1.37 -3.14
CA MET A 274 -25.34 -0.23 -2.24
C MET A 274 -26.67 0.44 -1.85
N ILE A 275 -27.77 0.01 -2.43
CA ILE A 275 -29.12 0.55 -2.21
C ILE A 275 -29.97 -0.39 -1.32
N LYS A 276 -30.87 0.19 -0.53
CA LYS A 276 -31.91 -0.52 0.20
C LYS A 276 -33.25 -0.47 -0.56
N THR A 277 -33.68 0.71 -0.98
CA THR A 277 -34.88 0.92 -1.82
C THR A 277 -34.59 1.94 -2.90
N VAL A 278 -35.21 1.76 -4.07
CA VAL A 278 -35.13 2.71 -5.21
C VAL A 278 -36.50 2.96 -5.77
N SER A 279 -36.86 4.24 -5.97
CA SER A 279 -37.95 4.69 -6.84
C SER A 279 -37.39 5.74 -7.82
N PHE A 280 -38.19 6.22 -8.73
CA PHE A 280 -37.79 7.32 -9.62
C PHE A 280 -37.54 8.63 -8.86
N GLU A 281 -38.17 8.81 -7.70
CA GLU A 281 -38.14 10.05 -6.92
C GLU A 281 -37.10 9.98 -5.80
N HIS A 282 -36.84 8.78 -5.27
CA HIS A 282 -36.01 8.63 -4.04
C HIS A 282 -35.31 7.30 -3.95
N THR A 283 -34.11 7.34 -3.39
CA THR A 283 -33.28 6.17 -3.08
C THR A 283 -32.87 6.18 -1.61
N THR A 284 -32.97 5.03 -0.93
CA THR A 284 -32.33 4.81 0.37
C THR A 284 -31.16 3.84 0.22
N PHE A 285 -30.13 4.06 1.02
CA PHE A 285 -28.87 3.32 0.91
C PHE A 285 -28.83 2.12 1.85
N ASN A 286 -27.98 1.16 1.52
CA ASN A 286 -27.74 -0.03 2.33
C ASN A 286 -26.91 0.35 3.57
N GLN A 287 -26.82 -0.59 4.53
CA GLN A 287 -25.96 -0.47 5.70
C GLN A 287 -24.47 -0.52 5.31
N LEU A 288 -23.60 -0.08 6.23
CA LEU A 288 -22.16 -0.23 6.09
C LEU A 288 -21.76 -1.71 6.10
N PRO A 289 -20.73 -2.09 5.35
CA PRO A 289 -19.93 -1.27 4.41
C PRO A 289 -20.56 -1.18 3.01
N TYR A 290 -21.64 -1.92 2.72
CA TYR A 290 -22.25 -2.08 1.39
C TYR A 290 -22.70 -0.77 0.76
N LYS A 291 -22.99 0.26 1.55
CA LYS A 291 -23.25 1.63 1.11
C LYS A 291 -22.17 2.18 0.14
N PHE A 292 -20.93 1.69 0.24
CA PHE A 292 -19.81 2.13 -0.58
C PHE A 292 -19.39 1.13 -1.67
N GLU A 293 -20.04 -0.04 -1.74
CA GLU A 293 -19.69 -1.12 -2.66
C GLU A 293 -20.80 -1.28 -3.72
N ALA A 294 -20.73 -0.48 -4.78
CA ALA A 294 -21.74 -0.46 -5.84
C ALA A 294 -21.43 -1.47 -6.95
N GLY A 295 -22.43 -2.28 -7.32
CA GLY A 295 -22.31 -3.29 -8.36
C GLY A 295 -21.76 -4.62 -7.83
N THR A 296 -21.51 -5.58 -8.74
CA THR A 296 -20.89 -6.85 -8.37
C THR A 296 -19.43 -6.61 -7.97
N PRO A 297 -19.02 -6.95 -6.72
CA PRO A 297 -17.64 -6.75 -6.29
C PRO A 297 -16.69 -7.75 -6.97
N ASP A 298 -15.40 -7.47 -6.92
CA ASP A 298 -14.36 -8.43 -7.30
C ASP A 298 -14.13 -9.45 -6.17
N TYR A 299 -15.08 -10.39 -6.00
CA TYR A 299 -15.07 -11.37 -4.91
C TYR A 299 -13.87 -12.33 -5.00
N VAL A 300 -13.37 -12.65 -6.20
CA VAL A 300 -12.18 -13.50 -6.37
C VAL A 300 -10.92 -12.75 -5.93
N ALA A 301 -10.81 -11.46 -6.25
CA ALA A 301 -9.68 -10.67 -5.78
C ALA A 301 -9.70 -10.46 -4.25
N THR A 302 -10.89 -10.38 -3.62
CA THR A 302 -10.97 -10.32 -2.14
C THR A 302 -10.47 -11.61 -1.48
N THR A 303 -10.79 -12.78 -2.03
CA THR A 303 -10.24 -14.07 -1.60
C THR A 303 -8.72 -14.11 -1.76
N GLY A 304 -8.21 -13.65 -2.91
CA GLY A 304 -6.77 -13.52 -3.14
C GLY A 304 -6.08 -12.58 -2.14
N LEU A 305 -6.71 -11.44 -1.82
CA LEU A 305 -6.23 -10.51 -0.80
C LEU A 305 -6.19 -11.17 0.58
N ALA A 306 -7.29 -11.80 1.00
CA ALA A 306 -7.36 -12.49 2.30
C ALA A 306 -6.24 -13.54 2.43
N ARG A 307 -6.01 -14.33 1.38
CA ARG A 307 -4.93 -15.32 1.35
C ARG A 307 -3.55 -14.68 1.47
N ALA A 308 -3.33 -13.50 0.86
CA ALA A 308 -2.08 -12.75 0.99
C ALA A 308 -1.87 -12.22 2.42
N LEU A 309 -2.92 -11.70 3.05
CA LEU A 309 -2.87 -11.24 4.44
C LEU A 309 -2.62 -12.40 5.43
N ASP A 310 -3.25 -13.55 5.23
CA ASP A 310 -2.98 -14.77 6.01
C ASP A 310 -1.53 -15.23 5.81
N TYR A 311 -1.00 -15.16 4.57
CA TYR A 311 0.38 -15.53 4.25
C TYR A 311 1.39 -14.68 5.01
N VAL A 312 1.31 -13.34 4.94
CA VAL A 312 2.23 -12.46 5.67
C VAL A 312 2.06 -12.57 7.17
N SER A 313 0.84 -12.76 7.66
CA SER A 313 0.56 -12.98 9.08
C SER A 313 1.17 -14.29 9.59
N SER A 314 1.24 -15.33 8.76
CA SER A 314 1.85 -16.61 9.11
C SER A 314 3.37 -16.53 9.21
N ILE A 315 4.03 -15.64 8.45
CA ILE A 315 5.45 -15.33 8.55
C ILE A 315 5.72 -14.51 9.82
N GLY A 316 4.83 -13.55 10.10
CA GLY A 316 4.93 -12.61 11.20
C GLY A 316 5.69 -11.33 10.84
N PHE A 317 5.11 -10.19 11.19
CA PHE A 317 5.68 -8.89 10.86
C PHE A 317 7.03 -8.62 11.54
N ASP A 318 7.25 -9.13 12.76
CA ASP A 318 8.55 -8.97 13.43
C ASP A 318 9.69 -9.58 12.60
N ALA A 319 9.44 -10.74 11.96
CA ALA A 319 10.42 -11.40 11.10
C ALA A 319 10.60 -10.68 9.77
N ILE A 320 9.51 -10.17 9.16
CA ILE A 320 9.53 -9.40 7.91
C ILE A 320 10.32 -8.11 8.13
N GLU A 321 9.95 -7.33 9.13
CA GLU A 321 10.59 -6.05 9.47
C GLU A 321 12.08 -6.24 9.77
N ALA A 322 12.45 -7.23 10.58
CA ALA A 322 13.84 -7.51 10.90
C ALA A 322 14.65 -7.88 9.65
N HIS A 323 14.10 -8.70 8.75
CA HIS A 323 14.73 -9.09 7.51
C HIS A 323 14.92 -7.90 6.55
N GLU A 324 13.86 -7.14 6.31
CA GLU A 324 13.88 -6.01 5.37
C GLU A 324 14.76 -4.87 5.89
N LYS A 325 14.77 -4.62 7.19
CA LYS A 325 15.64 -3.64 7.84
C LYS A 325 17.12 -4.02 7.74
N ASP A 326 17.46 -5.29 8.00
CA ASP A 326 18.84 -5.81 7.82
C ASP A 326 19.29 -5.67 6.36
N LEU A 327 18.41 -6.04 5.41
CA LEU A 327 18.72 -5.97 4.00
C LEU A 327 18.88 -4.53 3.50
N THR A 328 18.02 -3.61 3.96
CA THR A 328 18.08 -2.18 3.62
C THR A 328 19.35 -1.54 4.19
N ALA A 329 19.69 -1.83 5.45
CA ALA A 329 20.94 -1.36 6.06
C ALA A 329 22.16 -1.84 5.30
N TYR A 330 22.19 -3.14 4.93
CA TYR A 330 23.24 -3.72 4.11
C TYR A 330 23.34 -3.03 2.75
N ALA A 331 22.22 -2.82 2.08
CA ALA A 331 22.17 -2.15 0.78
C ALA A 331 22.69 -0.71 0.86
N MET A 332 22.23 0.07 1.84
CA MET A 332 22.68 1.45 2.05
C MET A 332 24.20 1.50 2.29
N GLN A 333 24.73 0.62 3.16
CA GLN A 333 26.17 0.55 3.40
C GLN A 333 26.95 0.27 2.13
N ARG A 334 26.57 -0.78 1.37
CA ARG A 334 27.28 -1.20 0.14
C ARG A 334 27.17 -0.15 -0.98
N MET A 335 26.01 0.49 -1.11
CA MET A 335 25.81 1.53 -2.12
C MET A 335 26.61 2.80 -1.80
N MET A 336 26.74 3.19 -0.52
CA MET A 336 27.53 4.36 -0.12
C MET A 336 29.05 4.19 -0.37
N GLU A 337 29.53 2.97 -0.60
CA GLU A 337 30.91 2.71 -1.04
C GLU A 337 31.14 3.09 -2.52
N ILE A 338 30.09 3.31 -3.30
CA ILE A 338 30.19 3.67 -4.72
C ILE A 338 30.48 5.17 -4.85
N PRO A 339 31.57 5.58 -5.55
CA PRO A 339 31.88 6.99 -5.76
C PRO A 339 30.73 7.75 -6.43
N GLY A 340 30.37 8.92 -5.91
CA GLY A 340 29.30 9.75 -6.47
C GLY A 340 27.88 9.27 -6.14
N MET A 341 27.72 8.25 -5.32
CA MET A 341 26.40 7.80 -4.85
C MET A 341 25.73 8.87 -4.00
N ARG A 342 24.48 9.16 -4.33
CA ARG A 342 23.57 10.00 -3.55
C ARG A 342 22.31 9.19 -3.24
N ILE A 343 22.06 8.91 -1.95
CA ILE A 343 20.84 8.28 -1.46
C ILE A 343 19.94 9.37 -0.87
N PHE A 344 18.65 9.32 -1.21
CA PHE A 344 17.61 10.24 -0.74
C PHE A 344 16.80 9.59 0.37
N GLY A 345 16.35 10.40 1.34
CA GLY A 345 15.60 9.95 2.51
C GLY A 345 16.45 9.88 3.78
N HIS A 346 15.80 9.47 4.87
CA HIS A 346 16.42 9.45 6.19
C HIS A 346 17.56 8.41 6.26
N LYS A 347 18.67 8.79 6.91
CA LYS A 347 19.85 7.90 7.02
C LYS A 347 19.76 6.91 8.18
N ASP A 348 18.96 7.20 9.20
CA ASP A 348 18.72 6.28 10.30
C ASP A 348 17.74 5.18 9.84
N ILE A 349 18.22 3.95 9.84
CA ILE A 349 17.45 2.77 9.43
C ILE A 349 16.19 2.53 10.29
N ASN A 350 16.10 3.12 11.48
CA ASN A 350 14.90 3.04 12.30
C ASN A 350 13.76 3.96 11.81
N GLN A 351 14.08 4.92 10.94
CA GLN A 351 13.15 5.86 10.32
C GLN A 351 13.09 5.67 8.80
N HIS A 352 13.66 4.57 8.29
CA HIS A 352 13.78 4.28 6.87
C HIS A 352 13.30 2.85 6.59
N ASP A 353 12.33 2.74 5.71
CA ASP A 353 11.77 1.47 5.27
C ASP A 353 12.51 0.93 4.03
N ALA A 354 12.09 -0.22 3.53
CA ALA A 354 12.71 -1.02 2.48
C ALA A 354 12.71 -0.38 1.06
N VAL A 355 12.92 0.92 0.97
CA VAL A 355 12.90 1.72 -0.28
C VAL A 355 14.12 2.63 -0.33
N ILE A 356 14.98 2.46 -1.35
CA ILE A 356 16.18 3.30 -1.56
C ILE A 356 16.07 4.00 -2.91
N SER A 357 15.89 5.33 -2.89
CA SER A 357 16.01 6.18 -4.08
C SER A 357 17.42 6.76 -4.17
N PHE A 358 18.04 6.68 -5.35
CA PHE A 358 19.42 7.08 -5.52
C PHE A 358 19.73 7.68 -6.89
N LEU A 359 20.85 8.41 -6.95
CA LEU A 359 21.54 8.87 -8.16
C LEU A 359 23.04 8.57 -8.04
N VAL A 360 23.75 8.46 -9.16
CA VAL A 360 25.19 8.16 -9.20
C VAL A 360 25.89 9.12 -10.15
N GLY A 361 26.69 10.06 -9.61
CA GLY A 361 27.36 11.09 -10.40
C GLY A 361 26.40 11.83 -11.31
N ASP A 362 26.78 11.98 -12.58
CA ASP A 362 25.99 12.64 -13.63
C ASP A 362 25.20 11.64 -14.49
N ILE A 363 25.15 10.35 -14.11
CA ILE A 363 24.41 9.33 -14.88
C ILE A 363 22.91 9.56 -14.70
N HIS A 364 22.22 9.78 -15.83
CA HIS A 364 20.78 9.98 -15.82
C HIS A 364 20.06 8.73 -15.27
N HIS A 365 19.07 8.93 -14.39
CA HIS A 365 18.36 7.81 -13.72
C HIS A 365 17.75 6.82 -14.70
N LEU A 366 17.25 7.28 -15.87
CA LEU A 366 16.67 6.41 -16.89
C LEU A 366 17.72 5.50 -17.54
N ASP A 367 18.93 6.03 -17.82
CA ASP A 367 20.03 5.25 -18.37
C ASP A 367 20.50 4.21 -17.38
N MET A 368 20.65 4.59 -16.11
CA MET A 368 20.98 3.66 -15.01
C MET A 368 19.98 2.50 -14.97
N GLY A 369 18.68 2.77 -14.92
CA GLY A 369 17.66 1.73 -14.87
C GLY A 369 17.61 0.85 -16.11
N THR A 370 17.75 1.46 -17.29
CA THR A 370 17.77 0.74 -18.58
C THR A 370 18.97 -0.22 -18.68
N LEU A 371 20.14 0.20 -18.19
CA LEU A 371 21.35 -0.63 -18.22
C LEU A 371 21.30 -1.73 -17.13
N LEU A 372 20.72 -1.44 -15.95
CA LEU A 372 20.47 -2.46 -14.92
C LEU A 372 19.52 -3.55 -15.44
N ASP A 373 18.43 -3.19 -16.15
CA ASP A 373 17.52 -4.16 -16.77
C ASP A 373 18.26 -5.13 -17.72
N ARG A 374 19.25 -4.63 -18.50
CA ARG A 374 20.08 -5.49 -19.36
C ARG A 374 20.92 -6.51 -18.59
N LEU A 375 21.08 -6.32 -17.30
CA LEU A 375 21.75 -7.25 -16.38
C LEU A 375 20.76 -8.13 -15.59
N GLY A 376 19.44 -8.04 -15.85
CA GLY A 376 18.39 -8.79 -15.17
C GLY A 376 17.96 -8.16 -13.83
N ILE A 377 18.35 -6.91 -13.57
CA ILE A 377 18.07 -6.18 -12.33
C ILE A 377 16.93 -5.20 -12.58
N ALA A 378 15.75 -5.52 -12.04
CA ALA A 378 14.55 -4.70 -12.16
C ALA A 378 14.49 -3.64 -11.05
N VAL A 379 14.65 -2.38 -11.42
CA VAL A 379 14.49 -1.20 -10.58
C VAL A 379 13.50 -0.24 -11.24
N ARG A 380 13.02 0.75 -10.51
CA ARG A 380 12.16 1.80 -11.07
C ARG A 380 12.91 3.10 -11.27
N THR A 381 12.52 3.89 -12.28
CA THR A 381 13.12 5.21 -12.57
C THR A 381 12.05 6.29 -12.75
N GLY A 382 12.41 7.56 -12.52
CA GLY A 382 11.57 8.72 -12.73
C GLY A 382 11.04 9.36 -11.45
N HIS A 383 9.85 9.96 -11.53
CA HIS A 383 9.23 10.73 -10.44
C HIS A 383 8.55 9.85 -9.37
N HIS A 384 8.37 8.55 -9.62
CA HIS A 384 7.69 7.59 -8.72
C HIS A 384 6.29 8.03 -8.28
N CYS A 385 5.56 8.76 -9.14
CA CYS A 385 4.27 9.39 -8.83
C CYS A 385 4.32 10.38 -7.65
N ALA A 386 5.44 11.09 -7.49
CA ALA A 386 5.67 12.13 -6.49
C ALA A 386 6.49 13.29 -7.09
N GLU A 387 6.03 13.83 -8.23
CA GLU A 387 6.73 14.89 -8.97
C GLU A 387 6.97 16.16 -8.13
N PRO A 388 6.03 16.64 -7.26
CA PRO A 388 6.31 17.77 -6.39
C PRO A 388 7.49 17.54 -5.43
N LEU A 389 7.68 16.30 -4.97
CA LEU A 389 8.84 15.93 -4.15
C LEU A 389 10.15 16.01 -4.97
N MET A 390 10.15 15.62 -6.24
CA MET A 390 11.33 15.78 -7.10
C MET A 390 11.70 17.25 -7.25
N HIS A 391 10.72 18.13 -7.44
CA HIS A 391 10.94 19.59 -7.48
C HIS A 391 11.49 20.11 -6.15
N ARG A 392 10.96 19.64 -5.01
CA ARG A 392 11.48 19.99 -3.66
C ARG A 392 12.95 19.59 -3.48
N LEU A 393 13.33 18.43 -4.02
CA LEU A 393 14.71 17.92 -3.97
C LEU A 393 15.64 18.53 -5.02
N GLY A 394 15.11 19.33 -5.96
CA GLY A 394 15.89 19.95 -7.05
C GLY A 394 16.45 18.95 -8.07
N ILE A 395 15.72 17.86 -8.33
CA ILE A 395 16.13 16.79 -9.26
C ILE A 395 14.99 16.44 -10.23
N GLU A 396 15.35 15.86 -11.38
CA GLU A 396 14.37 15.43 -12.38
C GLU A 396 13.70 14.08 -12.05
N GLY A 397 14.37 13.23 -11.27
CA GLY A 397 13.91 11.91 -10.89
C GLY A 397 15.03 11.10 -10.24
N THR A 398 14.71 9.90 -9.80
CA THR A 398 15.68 8.97 -9.20
C THR A 398 15.58 7.57 -9.82
N CYS A 399 16.61 6.77 -9.61
CA CYS A 399 16.53 5.33 -9.69
C CYS A 399 16.11 4.85 -8.28
N ARG A 400 15.18 3.87 -8.19
CA ARG A 400 14.66 3.37 -6.93
C ARG A 400 14.76 1.85 -6.87
N ALA A 401 15.48 1.34 -5.88
CA ALA A 401 15.45 -0.05 -5.47
C ALA A 401 14.51 -0.20 -4.25
N SER A 402 13.69 -1.23 -4.22
CA SER A 402 12.82 -1.53 -3.10
C SER A 402 12.78 -3.03 -2.83
N PHE A 403 12.89 -3.38 -1.56
CA PHE A 403 13.01 -4.75 -1.10
C PHE A 403 11.69 -5.30 -0.59
N ALA A 404 11.61 -6.62 -0.46
CA ALA A 404 10.50 -7.36 0.09
C ALA A 404 11.02 -8.62 0.79
N LEU A 405 10.16 -9.28 1.53
CA LEU A 405 10.47 -10.46 2.38
C LEU A 405 11.24 -11.59 1.68
N TYR A 406 11.25 -11.65 0.34
CA TYR A 406 11.93 -12.69 -0.44
C TYR A 406 13.27 -12.25 -1.04
N ASN A 407 13.65 -10.96 -0.91
CA ASN A 407 14.92 -10.48 -1.44
C ASN A 407 16.09 -10.94 -0.57
N THR A 408 17.30 -10.97 -1.16
CA THR A 408 18.50 -11.51 -0.51
C THR A 408 19.68 -10.54 -0.61
N ARG A 409 20.72 -10.76 0.21
CA ARG A 409 21.95 -9.97 0.15
C ARG A 409 22.70 -10.14 -1.17
N GLU A 410 22.62 -11.33 -1.78
CA GLU A 410 23.19 -11.60 -3.11
C GLU A 410 22.54 -10.73 -4.19
N GLU A 411 21.24 -10.43 -4.05
CA GLU A 411 20.54 -9.51 -4.95
C GLU A 411 21.00 -8.06 -4.76
N VAL A 412 21.31 -7.67 -3.52
CA VAL A 412 21.96 -6.36 -3.23
C VAL A 412 23.36 -6.32 -3.84
N ASP A 413 24.16 -7.36 -3.68
CA ASP A 413 25.50 -7.42 -4.28
C ASP A 413 25.44 -7.36 -5.81
N ALA A 414 24.45 -8.01 -6.44
CA ALA A 414 24.23 -7.92 -7.87
C ALA A 414 23.87 -6.48 -8.29
N LEU A 415 23.02 -5.78 -7.53
CA LEU A 415 22.69 -4.37 -7.77
C LEU A 415 23.95 -3.48 -7.71
N VAL A 416 24.75 -3.62 -6.64
CA VAL A 416 25.99 -2.84 -6.45
C VAL A 416 26.98 -3.10 -7.57
N ALA A 417 27.23 -4.36 -7.93
CA ALA A 417 28.11 -4.73 -9.05
C ALA A 417 27.58 -4.21 -10.38
N GLY A 418 26.25 -4.24 -10.59
CA GLY A 418 25.60 -3.67 -11.78
C GLY A 418 25.83 -2.17 -11.90
N ILE A 419 25.63 -1.41 -10.82
CA ILE A 419 25.85 0.04 -10.77
C ILE A 419 27.33 0.36 -11.04
N GLN A 420 28.27 -0.31 -10.38
CA GLN A 420 29.71 -0.11 -10.58
C GLN A 420 30.14 -0.39 -12.02
N ARG A 421 29.60 -1.45 -12.63
CA ARG A 421 29.86 -1.77 -14.04
C ARG A 421 29.33 -0.68 -14.98
N ILE A 422 28.13 -0.14 -14.71
CA ILE A 422 27.56 0.94 -15.51
C ILE A 422 28.39 2.21 -15.36
N GLN A 423 28.82 2.54 -14.14
CA GLN A 423 29.65 3.71 -13.87
C GLN A 423 30.97 3.72 -14.66
N GLN A 424 31.53 2.56 -14.99
CA GLN A 424 32.75 2.44 -15.81
C GLN A 424 32.49 2.75 -17.31
N MET A 425 31.22 2.87 -17.71
CA MET A 425 30.85 3.15 -19.11
C MET A 425 30.67 4.65 -19.39
N PHE A 426 30.58 5.47 -18.32
CA PHE A 426 30.44 6.93 -18.35
C PHE A 426 31.70 7.62 -17.81
#